data_4d21f3577f052b15ab2876169cecf28a
#
_entry.id   4d21f3577f052b15ab2876169cecf28a
#
_cell.length_a   1.000
_cell.length_b   1.000
_cell.length_c   1.000
_cell.angle_alpha   90.00
_cell.angle_beta   90.00
_cell.angle_gamma   90.00
#
_symmetry.space_group_name_H-M   'P 1'
#
loop_
_entity.id
_entity.type
_entity.pdbx_description
1 polymer ?
#
loop_
_entity_poly.entity_id
_entity_poly.type
_entity_poly.pdbx_seq_one_letter_code
_entity_poly.pdbx_strand_id
1 'polypeptide(L)'
;TKSLCRLSLLVIILITNTAVLFGQAYTGNTLYGSNNSKYTYLRDMSNTLIHTWTSTRNGGYSCYMTPDGSIYRPAVYGSSLNGGAAAGMVQKLSWSGAVLWEYAYSTSTYRSHHDICPMPNGNVLLIAWETKTSAQCVAAGLNHSSSLWPDHIIEVQPVGTSGGIIVWQWHFWDHLIQDYDATKSNYGVVANHPELLDINVGSTSGDWMHCNGISYNAARDEIVISSHNLDEIYVIDHSTTTAEAAGHTGGARGKGGDFLYRWGRASNYRVASSPQVFNVVHCSKWITDGLPGTGNILAFNNREGTNSSMIVEITPPIDSLGNYTLTPGTAYLPSAPTWSYSASGFYSNHLGGVQRLPNGNTLIAESTSGYLFEVNQAGTVQWSYQASGEIVRALRYPPNYITSIPDEEIAKTPVRFELFQNYPNPFNPSTTIEFNLLKNGFTDLTVFDVTGKEVAKILSGEMKSGVHKVNFNSDGLTSGVYFYKLTTKDFSETKRMMLLK
;
A
#
# COMPACT_ATOMS: atom_id res chain seq x y z
N THR A 1 -59.40 -53.05 26.60
CA THR A 1 -57.97 -53.04 26.28
C THR A 1 -57.70 -52.12 25.08
N LYS A 2 -57.27 -50.83 25.36
CA LYS A 2 -56.88 -49.85 24.36
C LYS A 2 -55.33 -49.90 24.26
N SER A 3 -54.83 -50.32 23.12
CA SER A 3 -53.39 -50.25 22.78
C SER A 3 -53.02 -48.81 22.39
N LEU A 4 -52.12 -48.15 23.15
CA LEU A 4 -51.52 -46.90 22.79
C LEU A 4 -50.27 -47.18 21.92
N CYS A 5 -50.34 -46.80 20.66
CA CYS A 5 -49.21 -46.76 19.76
C CYS A 5 -48.38 -45.50 20.07
N ARG A 6 -47.18 -45.65 20.62
CA ARG A 6 -46.22 -44.54 20.80
C ARG A 6 -45.45 -44.35 19.52
N LEU A 7 -45.69 -43.22 18.84
CA LEU A 7 -44.91 -42.78 17.69
C LEU A 7 -43.65 -42.06 18.24
N SER A 8 -42.50 -42.68 18.11
CA SER A 8 -41.22 -42.07 18.44
C SER A 8 -40.75 -41.21 17.25
N LEU A 9 -40.79 -39.91 17.41
CA LEU A 9 -40.27 -38.95 16.44
C LEU A 9 -38.74 -38.94 16.55
N LEU A 10 -38.05 -39.49 15.56
CA LEU A 10 -36.58 -39.43 15.47
C LEU A 10 -36.22 -38.09 14.84
N VAL A 11 -35.76 -37.15 15.63
CA VAL A 11 -35.20 -35.89 15.14
C VAL A 11 -33.75 -36.15 14.72
N ILE A 12 -33.52 -36.27 13.42
CA ILE A 12 -32.18 -36.28 12.85
C ILE A 12 -31.68 -34.85 12.77
N ILE A 13 -30.83 -34.46 13.73
CA ILE A 13 -30.07 -33.21 13.65
C ILE A 13 -28.96 -33.40 12.63
N LEU A 14 -29.14 -32.91 11.41
CA LEU A 14 -28.04 -32.75 10.46
C LEU A 14 -27.12 -31.68 10.99
N ILE A 15 -26.05 -32.04 11.67
CA ILE A 15 -24.91 -31.19 11.93
C ILE A 15 -24.17 -31.06 10.58
N THR A 16 -24.47 -30.00 9.83
CA THR A 16 -23.61 -29.63 8.71
C THR A 16 -22.29 -29.14 9.30
N ASN A 17 -21.32 -30.04 9.41
CA ASN A 17 -19.93 -29.66 9.59
C ASN A 17 -19.52 -28.88 8.31
N THR A 18 -19.62 -27.54 8.34
CA THR A 18 -18.82 -26.71 7.43
C THR A 18 -17.37 -26.89 7.86
N ALA A 19 -16.71 -27.89 7.29
CA ALA A 19 -15.26 -27.97 7.34
C ALA A 19 -14.76 -26.70 6.65
N VAL A 20 -14.34 -25.72 7.42
CA VAL A 20 -13.51 -24.64 6.91
C VAL A 20 -12.23 -25.32 6.45
N LEU A 21 -12.06 -25.47 5.15
CA LEU A 21 -10.83 -25.96 4.53
C LEU A 21 -9.72 -24.92 4.77
N PHE A 22 -9.13 -24.96 5.96
CA PHE A 22 -7.88 -24.29 6.25
C PHE A 22 -6.76 -25.06 5.56
N GLY A 23 -6.26 -24.58 4.42
CA GLY A 23 -5.13 -25.24 3.80
C GLY A 23 -4.83 -24.90 2.33
N GLN A 24 -5.42 -23.87 1.77
CA GLN A 24 -5.06 -23.41 0.42
C GLN A 24 -4.72 -21.92 0.45
N ALA A 25 -3.75 -21.54 -0.41
CA ALA A 25 -3.44 -20.14 -0.65
C ALA A 25 -4.69 -19.42 -1.18
N TYR A 26 -4.88 -18.16 -0.75
CA TYR A 26 -5.96 -17.32 -1.26
C TYR A 26 -5.70 -16.96 -2.71
N THR A 27 -6.61 -17.34 -3.60
CA THR A 27 -6.52 -17.02 -5.03
C THR A 27 -6.63 -15.51 -5.24
N GLY A 28 -5.64 -14.93 -5.91
CA GLY A 28 -5.63 -13.50 -6.18
C GLY A 28 -4.35 -13.04 -6.85
N ASN A 29 -4.28 -11.74 -7.13
CA ASN A 29 -3.13 -11.11 -7.75
C ASN A 29 -2.36 -10.30 -6.70
N THR A 30 -1.04 -10.44 -6.67
CA THR A 30 -0.17 -9.78 -5.68
C THR A 30 0.48 -8.55 -6.28
N LEU A 31 0.14 -7.38 -5.71
CA LEU A 31 0.74 -6.08 -6.02
C LEU A 31 1.91 -5.83 -5.06
N TYR A 32 3.05 -5.41 -5.59
CA TYR A 32 4.19 -4.98 -4.76
C TYR A 32 5.08 -3.98 -5.50
N GLY A 33 5.79 -3.13 -4.76
CA GLY A 33 6.81 -2.22 -5.25
C GLY A 33 8.18 -2.56 -4.65
N SER A 34 9.24 -2.41 -5.44
CA SER A 34 10.61 -2.46 -4.92
C SER A 34 10.97 -1.14 -4.25
N ASN A 35 11.81 -1.21 -3.21
CA ASN A 35 12.28 -0.03 -2.50
C ASN A 35 13.02 0.93 -3.44
N ASN A 36 12.72 2.23 -3.34
CA ASN A 36 13.30 3.30 -4.16
C ASN A 36 13.26 3.04 -5.68
N SER A 37 12.19 2.41 -6.17
CA SER A 37 12.03 1.99 -7.56
C SER A 37 10.94 2.77 -8.29
N LYS A 38 11.08 2.92 -9.60
CA LYS A 38 10.04 3.45 -10.50
C LYS A 38 8.95 2.45 -10.81
N TYR A 39 9.14 1.17 -10.48
CA TYR A 39 8.30 0.08 -10.92
C TYR A 39 7.41 -0.43 -9.79
N THR A 40 6.17 -0.77 -10.15
CA THR A 40 5.21 -1.50 -9.33
C THR A 40 4.72 -2.69 -10.14
N TYR A 41 4.66 -3.86 -9.53
CA TYR A 41 4.41 -5.13 -10.20
C TYR A 41 3.12 -5.78 -9.71
N LEU A 42 2.38 -6.40 -10.63
CA LEU A 42 1.24 -7.26 -10.34
C LEU A 42 1.54 -8.67 -10.86
N ARG A 43 1.41 -9.68 -9.98
CA ARG A 43 1.65 -11.10 -10.32
C ARG A 43 0.48 -11.97 -9.92
N ASP A 44 0.26 -13.05 -10.68
CA ASP A 44 -0.71 -14.08 -10.34
C ASP A 44 -0.18 -15.09 -9.31
N MET A 45 -0.99 -16.10 -8.98
CA MET A 45 -0.64 -17.17 -8.03
C MET A 45 0.48 -18.09 -8.50
N SER A 46 0.71 -18.19 -9.81
CA SER A 46 1.85 -18.91 -10.40
C SER A 46 3.11 -18.08 -10.51
N ASN A 47 3.08 -16.88 -9.92
CA ASN A 47 4.18 -15.91 -9.95
C ASN A 47 4.46 -15.32 -11.35
N THR A 48 3.52 -15.49 -12.30
CA THR A 48 3.61 -14.88 -13.62
C THR A 48 3.35 -13.37 -13.51
N LEU A 49 4.17 -12.58 -14.18
CA LEU A 49 3.98 -11.13 -14.26
C LEU A 49 2.76 -10.80 -15.12
N ILE A 50 1.73 -10.22 -14.50
CA ILE A 50 0.50 -9.76 -15.17
C ILE A 50 0.70 -8.36 -15.71
N HIS A 51 1.27 -7.45 -14.87
CA HIS A 51 1.38 -6.04 -15.22
C HIS A 51 2.54 -5.35 -14.51
N THR A 52 3.03 -4.25 -15.12
CA THR A 52 4.05 -3.37 -14.54
C THR A 52 3.66 -1.93 -14.77
N TRP A 53 3.44 -1.18 -13.70
CA TRP A 53 3.36 0.27 -13.78
C TRP A 53 4.76 0.85 -13.74
N THR A 54 5.03 1.79 -14.64
CA THR A 54 6.30 2.52 -14.69
C THR A 54 6.04 4.01 -14.43
N SER A 55 6.57 4.53 -13.33
CA SER A 55 6.52 5.94 -13.00
C SER A 55 7.75 6.69 -13.51
N THR A 56 7.63 7.99 -13.69
CA THR A 56 8.77 8.90 -13.92
C THR A 56 9.59 9.14 -12.65
N ARG A 57 9.02 8.85 -11.46
CA ARG A 57 9.64 9.08 -10.14
C ARG A 57 9.89 7.76 -9.42
N ASN A 58 10.93 7.71 -8.63
CA ASN A 58 11.13 6.60 -7.70
C ASN A 58 9.97 6.54 -6.73
N GLY A 59 9.59 5.33 -6.34
CA GLY A 59 8.56 5.07 -5.35
C GLY A 59 9.06 5.33 -3.95
N GLY A 60 8.12 5.81 -3.13
CA GLY A 60 8.34 5.93 -1.71
C GLY A 60 8.26 4.56 -1.03
N TYR A 61 7.08 4.20 -0.52
CA TYR A 61 6.99 3.10 0.44
C TYR A 61 5.94 2.05 0.08
N SER A 62 4.70 2.41 -0.18
CA SER A 62 3.57 1.48 -0.41
C SER A 62 2.91 1.68 -1.77
N CYS A 63 2.11 0.71 -2.19
CA CYS A 63 1.27 0.82 -3.38
C CYS A 63 -0.12 0.26 -3.08
N TYR A 64 -1.15 0.94 -3.58
CA TYR A 64 -2.55 0.54 -3.42
C TYR A 64 -3.25 0.56 -4.77
N MET A 65 -3.88 -0.54 -5.14
CA MET A 65 -4.64 -0.65 -6.39
C MET A 65 -6.11 -0.30 -6.14
N THR A 66 -6.74 0.31 -7.12
CA THR A 66 -8.17 0.63 -7.14
C THR A 66 -8.92 -0.24 -8.17
N PRO A 67 -10.25 -0.40 -8.06
CA PRO A 67 -11.02 -1.27 -8.96
C PRO A 67 -10.96 -0.88 -10.44
N ASP A 68 -10.58 0.36 -10.77
CA ASP A 68 -10.34 0.84 -12.13
C ASP A 68 -8.93 0.47 -12.67
N GLY A 69 -8.18 -0.36 -11.95
CA GLY A 69 -6.82 -0.76 -12.32
C GLY A 69 -5.77 0.32 -12.13
N SER A 70 -6.12 1.50 -11.62
CA SER A 70 -5.13 2.50 -11.26
C SER A 70 -4.45 2.16 -9.92
N ILE A 71 -3.29 2.76 -9.66
CA ILE A 71 -2.58 2.61 -8.40
C ILE A 71 -2.29 3.97 -7.76
N TYR A 72 -2.40 4.01 -6.43
CA TYR A 72 -1.81 5.09 -5.63
C TYR A 72 -0.44 4.66 -5.10
N ARG A 73 0.52 5.58 -5.08
CA ARG A 73 1.85 5.35 -4.54
C ARG A 73 2.49 6.64 -4.02
N PRO A 74 3.24 6.60 -2.91
CA PRO A 74 4.17 7.67 -2.56
C PRO A 74 5.26 7.78 -3.62
N ALA A 75 5.76 8.99 -3.87
CA ALA A 75 6.83 9.24 -4.83
C ALA A 75 7.85 10.24 -4.28
N VAL A 76 9.11 10.09 -4.67
CA VAL A 76 10.20 10.94 -4.21
C VAL A 76 10.10 12.32 -4.89
N TYR A 77 9.97 13.37 -4.05
CA TYR A 77 9.92 14.77 -4.43
C TYR A 77 10.49 15.66 -3.33
N GLY A 78 11.21 16.69 -3.70
CA GLY A 78 11.87 17.58 -2.74
C GLY A 78 13.13 16.96 -2.13
N SER A 79 13.87 17.76 -1.33
CA SER A 79 15.16 17.36 -0.74
C SER A 79 15.33 17.76 0.72
N SER A 80 14.37 18.50 1.30
CA SER A 80 14.35 18.83 2.74
C SER A 80 13.85 17.66 3.56
N LEU A 81 14.10 17.66 4.87
CA LEU A 81 13.64 16.63 5.82
C LEU A 81 13.89 15.23 5.25
N ASN A 82 15.16 14.88 5.12
CA ASN A 82 15.56 13.66 4.42
C ASN A 82 15.83 12.52 5.41
N GLY A 83 14.79 12.10 6.12
CA GLY A 83 14.77 10.90 6.95
C GLY A 83 14.57 9.62 6.12
N GLY A 84 14.43 8.48 6.79
CA GLY A 84 14.13 7.20 6.13
C GLY A 84 12.82 7.26 5.34
N ALA A 85 12.78 6.62 4.17
CA ALA A 85 11.60 6.55 3.27
C ALA A 85 10.94 7.90 2.95
N ALA A 86 11.75 8.97 2.82
CA ALA A 86 11.27 10.29 2.43
C ALA A 86 10.62 10.23 1.05
N ALA A 87 9.35 10.64 0.95
CA ALA A 87 8.58 10.72 -0.28
C ALA A 87 8.46 12.19 -0.75
N GLY A 88 7.51 12.93 -0.25
CA GLY A 88 7.23 14.31 -0.59
C GLY A 88 6.14 14.49 -1.64
N MET A 89 5.59 13.41 -2.17
CA MET A 89 4.52 13.41 -3.16
C MET A 89 3.72 12.12 -3.08
N VAL A 90 2.45 12.18 -3.45
CA VAL A 90 1.62 11.03 -3.81
C VAL A 90 1.27 11.09 -5.29
N GLN A 91 1.22 9.94 -5.96
CA GLN A 91 0.79 9.81 -7.36
C GLN A 91 -0.34 8.79 -7.48
N LYS A 92 -1.32 9.09 -8.36
CA LYS A 92 -2.26 8.11 -8.91
C LYS A 92 -1.88 7.85 -10.35
N LEU A 93 -1.57 6.60 -10.70
CA LEU A 93 -1.21 6.18 -12.06
C LEU A 93 -2.35 5.34 -12.63
N SER A 94 -2.71 5.57 -13.90
CA SER A 94 -3.63 4.70 -14.64
C SER A 94 -3.02 3.31 -14.87
N TRP A 95 -3.80 2.38 -15.38
CA TRP A 95 -3.29 1.08 -15.82
C TRP A 95 -2.14 1.21 -16.82
N SER A 96 -2.20 2.14 -17.75
CA SER A 96 -1.13 2.40 -18.72
C SER A 96 0.12 3.10 -18.15
N GLY A 97 0.11 3.47 -16.86
CA GLY A 97 1.19 4.21 -16.19
C GLY A 97 1.13 5.73 -16.40
N ALA A 98 0.06 6.25 -17.02
CA ALA A 98 -0.13 7.69 -17.11
C ALA A 98 -0.46 8.28 -15.75
N VAL A 99 0.07 9.47 -15.45
CA VAL A 99 -0.26 10.20 -14.21
C VAL A 99 -1.68 10.74 -14.32
N LEU A 100 -2.60 10.18 -13.54
CA LEU A 100 -3.97 10.68 -13.41
C LEU A 100 -4.06 11.83 -12.43
N TRP A 101 -3.28 11.75 -11.36
CA TRP A 101 -3.21 12.78 -10.33
C TRP A 101 -1.89 12.67 -9.56
N GLU A 102 -1.33 13.81 -9.17
CA GLU A 102 -0.22 13.88 -8.23
C GLU A 102 -0.36 15.09 -7.30
N TYR A 103 0.09 14.94 -6.07
CA TYR A 103 0.06 16.00 -5.08
C TYR A 103 1.38 16.06 -4.34
N ALA A 104 2.07 17.21 -4.44
CA ALA A 104 3.32 17.45 -3.74
C ALA A 104 3.03 18.01 -2.34
N TYR A 105 3.58 17.34 -1.31
CA TYR A 105 3.55 17.80 0.07
C TYR A 105 4.97 17.80 0.62
N SER A 106 5.74 18.81 0.23
CA SER A 106 7.14 18.97 0.61
C SER A 106 7.56 20.43 0.52
N THR A 107 8.04 20.97 1.63
CA THR A 107 8.63 22.30 1.76
C THR A 107 9.91 22.24 2.61
N SER A 108 10.45 23.35 3.05
CA SER A 108 11.55 23.36 4.01
C SER A 108 11.14 22.97 5.43
N THR A 109 9.84 22.96 5.75
CA THR A 109 9.32 22.74 7.11
C THR A 109 8.44 21.52 7.27
N TYR A 110 7.98 20.90 6.18
CA TYR A 110 7.23 19.65 6.21
C TYR A 110 7.50 18.83 4.95
N ARG A 111 7.35 17.50 5.08
CA ARG A 111 7.48 16.57 3.95
C ARG A 111 6.76 15.25 4.25
N SER A 112 5.95 14.77 3.30
CA SER A 112 5.35 13.44 3.41
C SER A 112 6.40 12.33 3.27
N HIS A 113 6.16 11.22 3.96
CA HIS A 113 7.07 10.07 3.98
C HIS A 113 6.31 8.77 4.18
N HIS A 114 7.01 7.66 4.00
CA HIS A 114 6.53 6.29 4.21
C HIS A 114 5.20 6.00 3.52
N ASP A 115 4.11 5.98 4.27
CA ASP A 115 2.85 5.38 3.87
C ASP A 115 1.77 6.41 3.54
N ILE A 116 0.80 5.96 2.78
CA ILE A 116 -0.45 6.66 2.46
C ILE A 116 -1.62 5.71 2.70
N CYS A 117 -2.82 6.26 2.86
CA CYS A 117 -4.04 5.46 2.89
C CYS A 117 -5.10 6.07 1.97
N PRO A 118 -5.32 5.51 0.76
CA PRO A 118 -6.47 5.87 -0.04
C PRO A 118 -7.77 5.53 0.69
N MET A 119 -8.70 6.47 0.75
CA MET A 119 -9.95 6.37 1.49
C MET A 119 -11.14 6.05 0.56
N PRO A 120 -12.24 5.48 1.10
CA PRO A 120 -13.44 5.17 0.32
C PRO A 120 -14.12 6.39 -0.31
N ASN A 121 -13.95 7.59 0.27
CA ASN A 121 -14.47 8.85 -0.25
C ASN A 121 -13.63 9.44 -1.41
N GLY A 122 -12.54 8.76 -1.81
CA GLY A 122 -11.62 9.21 -2.85
C GLY A 122 -10.50 10.13 -2.36
N ASN A 123 -10.49 10.52 -1.10
CA ASN A 123 -9.40 11.27 -0.48
C ASN A 123 -8.21 10.35 -0.16
N VAL A 124 -7.08 10.94 0.22
CA VAL A 124 -5.88 10.19 0.59
C VAL A 124 -5.31 10.76 1.89
N LEU A 125 -5.09 9.86 2.87
CA LEU A 125 -4.32 10.21 4.07
C LEU A 125 -2.83 10.09 3.78
N LEU A 126 -2.05 11.07 4.24
CA LEU A 126 -0.60 11.10 4.15
C LEU A 126 0.01 11.27 5.55
N ILE A 127 1.08 10.52 5.83
CA ILE A 127 1.97 10.78 6.97
C ILE A 127 3.02 11.80 6.51
N ALA A 128 3.34 12.77 7.36
CA ALA A 128 4.36 13.75 7.06
C ALA A 128 5.11 14.21 8.32
N TRP A 129 6.39 14.54 8.17
CA TRP A 129 7.13 15.28 9.18
C TRP A 129 6.77 16.77 9.14
N GLU A 130 6.83 17.40 10.30
CA GLU A 130 6.90 18.85 10.44
C GLU A 130 8.11 19.24 11.31
N THR A 131 8.73 20.41 11.07
CA THR A 131 9.87 20.84 11.89
C THR A 131 9.42 21.66 13.08
N LYS A 132 9.96 21.34 14.25
CA LYS A 132 9.92 22.17 15.45
C LYS A 132 11.34 22.59 15.81
N THR A 133 11.55 23.88 15.97
CA THR A 133 12.86 24.42 16.38
C THR A 133 13.21 24.00 17.80
N SER A 134 14.51 24.00 18.15
CA SER A 134 14.95 23.71 19.49
C SER A 134 14.26 24.60 20.55
N ALA A 135 14.04 25.89 20.24
CA ALA A 135 13.32 26.79 21.14
C ALA A 135 11.86 26.35 21.38
N GLN A 136 11.16 25.92 20.35
CA GLN A 136 9.79 25.37 20.48
C GLN A 136 9.78 24.07 21.29
N CYS A 137 10.73 23.17 21.03
CA CYS A 137 10.83 21.90 21.75
C CYS A 137 11.11 22.12 23.25
N VAL A 138 12.06 23.00 23.60
CA VAL A 138 12.34 23.37 25.00
C VAL A 138 11.14 24.06 25.65
N ALA A 139 10.43 24.93 24.94
CA ALA A 139 9.21 25.57 25.44
C ALA A 139 8.09 24.55 25.69
N ALA A 140 8.01 23.49 24.89
CA ALA A 140 7.06 22.37 25.05
C ALA A 140 7.47 21.37 26.17
N GLY A 141 8.65 21.50 26.76
CA GLY A 141 9.12 20.69 27.89
C GLY A 141 10.12 19.60 27.52
N LEU A 142 10.75 19.67 26.32
CA LEU A 142 11.85 18.76 26.00
C LEU A 142 13.03 19.01 26.95
N ASN A 143 13.58 17.93 27.50
CA ASN A 143 14.61 17.97 28.54
C ASN A 143 16.03 18.26 28.03
N HIS A 144 16.17 18.52 26.74
CA HIS A 144 17.42 18.89 26.09
C HIS A 144 17.17 19.86 24.92
N SER A 145 18.24 20.47 24.42
CA SER A 145 18.15 21.47 23.35
C SER A 145 18.39 20.83 22.00
N SER A 146 17.31 20.40 21.33
CA SER A 146 17.34 19.85 19.96
C SER A 146 16.10 20.25 19.17
N SER A 147 16.23 20.30 17.86
CA SER A 147 15.07 20.36 16.95
C SER A 147 14.52 18.96 16.74
N LEU A 148 13.21 18.85 16.68
CA LEU A 148 12.49 17.60 16.39
C LEU A 148 11.69 17.73 15.09
N TRP A 149 11.44 16.60 14.45
CA TRP A 149 10.47 16.47 13.35
C TRP A 149 9.34 15.54 13.82
N PRO A 150 8.34 16.08 14.56
CA PRO A 150 7.16 15.29 14.88
C PRO A 150 6.38 14.96 13.61
N ASP A 151 5.67 13.82 13.68
CA ASP A 151 4.78 13.40 12.61
C ASP A 151 3.42 14.10 12.72
N HIS A 152 2.76 14.24 11.58
CA HIS A 152 1.37 14.65 11.46
C HIS A 152 0.70 13.93 10.31
N ILE A 153 -0.61 13.96 10.27
CA ILE A 153 -1.44 13.36 9.23
C ILE A 153 -2.27 14.44 8.58
N ILE A 154 -2.37 14.38 7.25
CA ILE A 154 -3.30 15.20 6.48
C ILE A 154 -4.21 14.31 5.65
N GLU A 155 -5.48 14.69 5.51
CA GLU A 155 -6.39 14.16 4.50
C GLU A 155 -6.47 15.13 3.34
N VAL A 156 -6.14 14.65 2.15
CA VAL A 156 -6.12 15.44 0.92
C VAL A 156 -7.26 15.00 0.02
N GLN A 157 -8.12 15.92 -0.33
CA GLN A 157 -9.10 15.78 -1.41
C GLN A 157 -8.42 16.12 -2.74
N PRO A 158 -8.31 15.18 -3.69
CA PRO A 158 -7.75 15.44 -5.02
C PRO A 158 -8.54 16.51 -5.79
N VAL A 159 -7.82 17.42 -6.45
CA VAL A 159 -8.40 18.46 -7.33
C VAL A 159 -7.65 18.52 -8.65
N GLY A 160 -8.35 18.30 -9.76
CA GLY A 160 -7.71 18.24 -11.09
C GLY A 160 -6.67 17.14 -11.18
N THR A 161 -5.58 17.40 -11.90
CA THR A 161 -4.50 16.42 -12.13
C THR A 161 -3.29 16.61 -11.21
N SER A 162 -3.18 17.74 -10.46
CA SER A 162 -2.01 18.06 -9.64
C SER A 162 -2.31 18.92 -8.41
N GLY A 163 -3.60 19.16 -8.13
CA GLY A 163 -4.04 19.95 -6.97
C GLY A 163 -4.59 19.09 -5.86
N GLY A 164 -4.75 19.69 -4.68
CA GLY A 164 -5.41 19.06 -3.52
C GLY A 164 -5.83 20.09 -2.50
N ILE A 165 -6.92 19.79 -1.79
CA ILE A 165 -7.39 20.56 -0.64
C ILE A 165 -7.17 19.70 0.59
N ILE A 166 -6.46 20.22 1.59
CA ILE A 166 -6.37 19.57 2.89
C ILE A 166 -7.71 19.82 3.58
N VAL A 167 -8.49 18.74 3.76
CA VAL A 167 -9.84 18.79 4.35
C VAL A 167 -9.84 18.45 5.83
N TRP A 168 -8.79 17.76 6.30
CA TRP A 168 -8.58 17.42 7.70
C TRP A 168 -7.08 17.26 7.96
N GLN A 169 -6.64 17.57 9.21
CA GLN A 169 -5.29 17.34 9.67
C GLN A 169 -5.26 17.09 11.17
N TRP A 170 -4.27 16.31 11.59
CA TRP A 170 -3.99 15.95 12.98
C TRP A 170 -2.49 15.91 13.24
N HIS A 171 -2.03 16.45 14.37
CA HIS A 171 -0.61 16.60 14.70
C HIS A 171 -0.28 15.97 16.04
N PHE A 172 0.72 15.10 16.12
CA PHE A 172 1.22 14.61 17.41
C PHE A 172 1.66 15.75 18.33
N TRP A 173 2.09 16.85 17.75
CA TRP A 173 2.54 18.03 18.50
C TRP A 173 1.46 18.69 19.35
N ASP A 174 0.22 18.49 19.06
CA ASP A 174 -0.91 19.08 19.77
C ASP A 174 -1.33 18.23 20.99
N HIS A 175 -0.77 17.00 21.13
CA HIS A 175 -1.15 16.02 22.16
C HIS A 175 0.03 15.63 23.05
N LEU A 176 0.83 16.61 23.47
CA LEU A 176 2.03 16.41 24.27
C LEU A 176 1.76 16.49 25.77
N ILE A 177 2.58 15.76 26.53
CA ILE A 177 2.71 15.87 27.96
C ILE A 177 4.18 15.77 28.37
N GLN A 178 4.54 16.29 29.54
CA GLN A 178 5.86 16.08 30.17
C GLN A 178 5.77 16.28 31.68
N ASP A 179 6.62 15.60 32.42
CA ASP A 179 6.77 15.69 33.88
C ASP A 179 8.15 16.21 34.29
N TYR A 180 8.91 16.80 33.34
CA TYR A 180 10.29 17.25 33.55
C TYR A 180 10.40 18.67 34.15
N ASP A 181 9.65 19.64 33.63
CA ASP A 181 9.76 21.05 34.00
C ASP A 181 8.38 21.73 34.15
N ALA A 182 8.00 22.01 35.40
CA ALA A 182 6.70 22.62 35.71
C ALA A 182 6.55 24.06 35.21
N THR A 183 7.62 24.70 34.72
CA THR A 183 7.58 26.06 34.17
C THR A 183 7.31 26.07 32.66
N LYS A 184 7.28 24.90 32.03
CA LYS A 184 7.07 24.73 30.59
C LYS A 184 5.64 24.30 30.28
N SER A 185 5.27 24.44 28.99
CA SER A 185 3.99 23.95 28.49
C SER A 185 3.88 22.42 28.65
N ASN A 186 2.67 21.92 28.58
CA ASN A 186 2.35 20.49 28.63
C ASN A 186 2.77 19.79 29.95
N TYR A 187 3.02 20.54 31.02
CA TYR A 187 3.39 19.94 32.32
C TYR A 187 2.23 19.20 32.95
N GLY A 188 2.47 17.94 33.32
CA GLY A 188 1.50 17.08 33.97
C GLY A 188 2.12 15.77 34.43
N VAL A 189 1.34 14.93 35.11
CA VAL A 189 1.78 13.61 35.53
C VAL A 189 1.56 12.63 34.37
N VAL A 190 2.62 12.29 33.65
CA VAL A 190 2.57 11.43 32.44
C VAL A 190 1.79 10.13 32.69
N ALA A 191 1.96 9.49 33.85
CA ALA A 191 1.27 8.25 34.22
C ALA A 191 -0.26 8.39 34.25
N ASN A 192 -0.79 9.60 34.46
CA ASN A 192 -2.23 9.86 34.53
C ASN A 192 -2.86 10.17 33.17
N HIS A 193 -2.04 10.37 32.14
CA HIS A 193 -2.45 10.80 30.81
C HIS A 193 -1.89 9.89 29.71
N PRO A 194 -2.29 8.60 29.69
CA PRO A 194 -1.87 7.65 28.67
C PRO A 194 -2.40 8.02 27.27
N GLU A 195 -3.39 8.91 27.20
CA GLU A 195 -3.93 9.48 25.97
C GLU A 195 -3.04 10.55 25.33
N LEU A 196 -1.96 10.97 26.00
CA LEU A 196 -1.01 11.98 25.51
C LEU A 196 0.37 11.37 25.30
N LEU A 197 1.21 12.07 24.53
CA LEU A 197 2.57 11.66 24.21
C LEU A 197 3.59 12.42 25.07
N ASP A 198 4.41 11.69 25.83
CA ASP A 198 5.55 12.31 26.51
C ASP A 198 6.59 12.77 25.49
N ILE A 199 6.86 14.09 25.44
CA ILE A 199 7.85 14.70 24.55
C ILE A 199 9.27 14.16 24.78
N ASN A 200 9.54 13.59 25.95
CA ASN A 200 10.86 13.11 26.36
C ASN A 200 11.12 11.62 26.06
N VAL A 201 10.26 10.98 25.24
CA VAL A 201 10.48 9.62 24.74
C VAL A 201 10.85 9.64 23.25
N GLY A 202 11.45 8.57 22.74
CA GLY A 202 11.81 8.41 21.34
C GLY A 202 13.19 8.94 20.98
N SER A 203 13.38 9.37 19.73
CA SER A 203 14.65 9.93 19.26
C SER A 203 14.91 11.31 19.84
N THR A 204 16.16 11.65 20.09
CA THR A 204 16.56 12.90 20.73
C THR A 204 16.76 14.06 19.74
N SER A 205 16.63 13.84 18.46
CA SER A 205 16.79 14.88 17.41
C SER A 205 16.23 14.43 16.07
N GLY A 206 15.88 15.40 15.22
CA GLY A 206 15.44 15.16 13.85
C GLY A 206 14.17 14.31 13.81
N ASP A 207 14.21 13.21 13.07
CA ASP A 207 13.12 12.26 12.87
C ASP A 207 12.75 11.55 14.19
N TRP A 208 11.87 12.20 14.93
CA TRP A 208 11.62 11.89 16.34
C TRP A 208 10.88 10.56 16.52
N MET A 209 9.76 10.41 15.81
CA MET A 209 8.84 9.28 15.99
C MET A 209 9.00 8.22 14.89
N HIS A 210 9.31 8.67 13.69
CA HIS A 210 9.45 7.85 12.50
C HIS A 210 8.21 6.98 12.25
N CYS A 211 7.04 7.63 12.10
CA CYS A 211 5.81 6.91 11.76
C CYS A 211 5.91 6.29 10.37
N ASN A 212 5.47 5.03 10.22
CA ASN A 212 5.75 4.26 9.01
C ASN A 212 4.58 3.41 8.49
N GLY A 213 3.44 3.45 9.14
CA GLY A 213 2.22 2.77 8.72
C GLY A 213 0.99 3.56 9.10
N ILE A 214 0.02 3.63 8.19
CA ILE A 214 -1.27 4.26 8.40
C ILE A 214 -2.38 3.39 7.81
N SER A 215 -3.48 3.24 8.53
CA SER A 215 -4.65 2.50 8.04
C SER A 215 -5.92 3.11 8.62
N TYR A 216 -6.93 3.23 7.78
CA TYR A 216 -8.24 3.79 8.11
C TYR A 216 -9.28 2.69 8.28
N ASN A 217 -10.09 2.80 9.34
CA ASN A 217 -11.24 1.95 9.61
C ASN A 217 -12.53 2.75 9.36
N ALA A 218 -13.17 2.50 8.22
CA ALA A 218 -14.35 3.26 7.81
C ALA A 218 -15.59 2.99 8.70
N ALA A 219 -15.71 1.80 9.29
CA ALA A 219 -16.85 1.47 10.16
C ALA A 219 -16.78 2.20 11.51
N ARG A 220 -15.59 2.57 11.95
CA ARG A 220 -15.34 3.25 13.22
C ARG A 220 -14.94 4.71 13.07
N ASP A 221 -14.60 5.12 11.85
CA ASP A 221 -14.02 6.41 11.51
C ASP A 221 -12.76 6.70 12.35
N GLU A 222 -11.84 5.73 12.38
CA GLU A 222 -10.63 5.74 13.19
C GLU A 222 -9.39 5.45 12.33
N ILE A 223 -8.26 6.04 12.68
CA ILE A 223 -6.98 5.82 12.05
C ILE A 223 -6.05 5.10 13.02
N VAL A 224 -5.34 4.04 12.54
CA VAL A 224 -4.21 3.44 13.25
C VAL A 224 -2.90 3.82 12.60
N ILE A 225 -1.90 4.15 13.44
CA ILE A 225 -0.55 4.60 13.05
C ILE A 225 0.48 3.74 13.78
N SER A 226 1.59 3.36 13.11
CA SER A 226 2.76 2.75 13.76
C SER A 226 3.93 3.71 13.81
N SER A 227 4.63 3.76 14.96
CA SER A 227 5.84 4.56 15.20
C SER A 227 7.04 3.65 15.48
N HIS A 228 8.04 3.72 14.61
CA HIS A 228 9.28 2.96 14.68
C HIS A 228 10.09 3.28 15.96
N ASN A 229 10.30 4.58 16.25
CA ASN A 229 11.20 5.02 17.31
C ASN A 229 10.55 4.97 18.70
N LEU A 230 9.22 4.86 18.76
CA LEU A 230 8.47 4.76 20.01
C LEU A 230 8.05 3.31 20.33
N ASP A 231 8.23 2.38 19.40
CA ASP A 231 7.82 0.98 19.55
C ASP A 231 6.33 0.83 19.92
N GLU A 232 5.47 1.65 19.31
CA GLU A 232 4.03 1.68 19.61
C GLU A 232 3.18 1.85 18.34
N ILE A 233 1.93 1.42 18.46
CA ILE A 233 0.84 1.83 17.58
C ILE A 233 -0.09 2.75 18.33
N TYR A 234 -0.77 3.65 17.59
CA TYR A 234 -1.74 4.61 18.12
C TYR A 234 -3.02 4.56 17.33
N VAL A 235 -4.16 4.68 17.98
CA VAL A 235 -5.47 4.87 17.35
C VAL A 235 -6.00 6.24 17.70
N ILE A 236 -6.46 6.98 16.70
CA ILE A 236 -7.04 8.33 16.84
C ILE A 236 -8.42 8.41 16.20
N ASP A 237 -9.23 9.35 16.67
CA ASP A 237 -10.58 9.65 16.16
C ASP A 237 -10.49 10.53 14.91
N HIS A 238 -10.87 9.99 13.74
CA HIS A 238 -10.93 10.75 12.50
C HIS A 238 -12.25 11.49 12.32
N SER A 239 -13.29 11.19 13.10
CA SER A 239 -14.60 11.86 13.04
C SER A 239 -14.58 13.32 13.52
N THR A 240 -13.42 13.79 13.97
CA THR A 240 -13.19 15.16 14.42
C THR A 240 -13.13 16.15 13.25
N THR A 241 -13.52 17.40 13.49
CA THR A 241 -13.03 18.51 12.67
C THR A 241 -11.54 18.76 12.92
N THR A 242 -10.84 19.45 12.03
CA THR A 242 -9.42 19.83 12.26
C THR A 242 -9.23 20.60 13.57
N ALA A 243 -10.19 21.44 13.96
CA ALA A 243 -10.10 22.19 15.23
C ALA A 243 -10.27 21.27 16.45
N GLU A 244 -11.15 20.28 16.40
CA GLU A 244 -11.29 19.26 17.46
C GLU A 244 -10.09 18.32 17.48
N ALA A 245 -9.55 17.97 16.31
CA ALA A 245 -8.35 17.14 16.16
C ALA A 245 -7.10 17.77 16.78
N ALA A 246 -7.05 19.11 16.89
CA ALA A 246 -5.97 19.85 17.59
C ALA A 246 -6.25 20.03 19.10
N GLY A 247 -7.36 19.52 19.62
CA GLY A 247 -7.77 19.68 21.00
C GLY A 247 -8.02 18.35 21.70
N HIS A 248 -8.52 18.43 22.93
CA HIS A 248 -8.75 17.29 23.82
C HIS A 248 -10.22 16.91 23.96
N THR A 249 -11.12 17.51 23.17
CA THR A 249 -12.56 17.28 23.21
C THR A 249 -13.16 17.37 21.81
N GLY A 250 -14.28 16.68 21.59
CA GLY A 250 -14.94 16.62 20.29
C GLY A 250 -14.78 15.28 19.59
N GLY A 251 -15.27 15.17 18.37
CA GLY A 251 -15.37 13.93 17.64
C GLY A 251 -16.40 12.94 18.22
N ALA A 252 -16.57 11.80 17.55
CA ALA A 252 -17.55 10.78 17.97
C ALA A 252 -17.17 10.11 19.32
N ARG A 253 -15.89 10.16 19.70
CA ARG A 253 -15.37 9.59 20.95
C ARG A 253 -15.27 10.63 22.08
N GLY A 254 -15.52 11.91 21.80
CA GLY A 254 -15.50 12.99 22.78
C GLY A 254 -14.11 13.36 23.30
N LYS A 255 -13.04 12.87 22.70
CA LYS A 255 -11.64 13.05 23.13
C LYS A 255 -10.81 13.95 22.22
N GLY A 256 -11.46 14.58 21.24
CA GLY A 256 -10.72 15.36 20.23
C GLY A 256 -9.69 14.49 19.53
N GLY A 257 -8.48 14.99 19.39
CA GLY A 257 -7.37 14.26 18.76
C GLY A 257 -6.50 13.44 19.70
N ASP A 258 -6.85 13.32 20.99
CA ASP A 258 -6.10 12.48 21.93
C ASP A 258 -6.15 11.00 21.53
N PHE A 259 -5.14 10.22 21.92
CA PHE A 259 -5.11 8.80 21.63
C PHE A 259 -6.32 8.08 22.23
N LEU A 260 -7.07 7.39 21.40
CA LEU A 260 -8.12 6.49 21.86
C LEU A 260 -7.54 5.20 22.43
N TYR A 261 -6.43 4.76 21.83
CA TYR A 261 -5.74 3.51 22.17
C TYR A 261 -4.26 3.61 21.75
N ARG A 262 -3.40 2.97 22.55
CA ARG A 262 -1.99 2.76 22.20
C ARG A 262 -1.52 1.40 22.69
N TRP A 263 -0.55 0.80 22.00
CA TRP A 263 -0.07 -0.53 22.37
C TRP A 263 1.35 -0.77 21.86
N GLY A 264 2.15 -1.49 22.66
CA GLY A 264 3.52 -1.89 22.31
C GLY A 264 4.52 -1.63 23.42
N ARG A 265 4.69 -0.39 23.88
CA ARG A 265 5.68 0.01 24.89
C ARG A 265 5.08 0.91 25.98
N ALA A 266 4.43 0.28 26.94
CA ALA A 266 3.72 1.00 27.99
C ALA A 266 4.63 1.83 28.94
N SER A 267 5.94 1.60 28.95
CA SER A 267 6.90 2.44 29.67
C SER A 267 6.94 3.88 29.15
N ASN A 268 6.51 4.15 27.90
CA ASN A 268 6.40 5.50 27.35
C ASN A 268 5.38 6.38 28.08
N TYR A 269 4.41 5.76 28.79
CA TYR A 269 3.47 6.43 29.67
C TYR A 269 3.56 5.93 31.13
N ARG A 270 4.79 5.60 31.56
CA ARG A 270 5.18 5.27 32.96
C ARG A 270 4.63 3.95 33.48
N VAL A 271 4.15 3.01 32.68
CA VAL A 271 3.77 1.67 33.14
C VAL A 271 4.95 0.71 32.97
N ALA A 272 5.88 0.74 33.90
CA ALA A 272 7.14 -0.01 33.79
C ALA A 272 6.98 -1.54 33.99
N SER A 273 5.88 -2.00 34.59
CA SER A 273 5.62 -3.42 34.87
C SER A 273 5.13 -4.20 33.65
N SER A 274 4.74 -3.52 32.57
CA SER A 274 4.28 -4.17 31.35
C SER A 274 5.47 -4.48 30.42
N PRO A 275 5.58 -5.70 29.87
CA PRO A 275 6.63 -6.02 28.93
C PRO A 275 6.48 -5.17 27.65
N GLN A 276 7.61 -4.77 27.10
CA GLN A 276 7.65 -4.18 25.75
C GLN A 276 7.37 -5.31 24.75
N VAL A 277 6.40 -5.12 23.86
CA VAL A 277 6.06 -6.11 22.82
C VAL A 277 6.72 -5.76 21.50
N PHE A 278 6.68 -4.49 21.08
CA PHE A 278 7.36 -4.07 19.88
C PHE A 278 8.81 -3.64 20.15
N ASN A 279 9.67 -4.04 19.20
CA ASN A 279 10.98 -3.50 19.02
C ASN A 279 11.15 -3.22 17.54
N VAL A 280 11.00 -1.96 17.14
CA VAL A 280 10.84 -1.50 15.75
C VAL A 280 9.57 -2.08 15.09
N VAL A 281 8.49 -1.35 15.21
CA VAL A 281 7.21 -1.74 14.55
C VAL A 281 7.04 -1.09 13.19
N HIS A 282 6.52 -1.86 12.21
CA HIS A 282 6.09 -1.39 10.91
C HIS A 282 4.67 -1.86 10.57
N CYS A 283 4.05 -1.17 9.60
CA CYS A 283 2.82 -1.64 8.94
C CYS A 283 1.67 -1.98 9.90
N SER A 284 1.28 -1.05 10.81
CA SER A 284 0.01 -1.21 11.51
C SER A 284 -1.16 -1.13 10.52
N LYS A 285 -2.07 -2.12 10.59
CA LYS A 285 -3.17 -2.21 9.63
C LYS A 285 -4.42 -2.77 10.28
N TRP A 286 -5.55 -2.09 10.11
CA TRP A 286 -6.85 -2.65 10.47
C TRP A 286 -7.16 -3.89 9.63
N ILE A 287 -7.69 -4.93 10.27
CA ILE A 287 -8.39 -5.99 9.56
C ILE A 287 -9.77 -5.45 9.24
N THR A 288 -10.02 -5.20 7.95
CA THR A 288 -11.24 -4.56 7.46
C THR A 288 -12.46 -5.46 7.56
N ASP A 289 -13.64 -4.86 7.43
CA ASP A 289 -14.93 -5.56 7.53
C ASP A 289 -15.03 -6.72 6.52
N GLY A 290 -15.66 -7.79 6.98
CA GLY A 290 -15.85 -9.02 6.21
C GLY A 290 -14.66 -9.97 6.20
N LEU A 291 -13.51 -9.60 6.80
CA LEU A 291 -12.35 -10.47 6.94
C LEU A 291 -12.30 -11.14 8.33
N PRO A 292 -11.76 -12.37 8.44
CA PRO A 292 -11.55 -13.01 9.71
C PRO A 292 -10.64 -12.17 10.63
N GLY A 293 -11.14 -11.85 11.83
CA GLY A 293 -10.49 -10.93 12.76
C GLY A 293 -10.86 -9.45 12.54
N THR A 294 -11.96 -9.16 11.84
CA THR A 294 -12.49 -7.78 11.66
C THR A 294 -12.42 -6.97 12.94
N GLY A 295 -11.88 -5.75 12.83
CA GLY A 295 -11.69 -4.83 13.95
C GLY A 295 -10.41 -5.05 14.75
N ASN A 296 -9.67 -6.12 14.50
CA ASN A 296 -8.33 -6.31 15.04
C ASN A 296 -7.30 -5.52 14.22
N ILE A 297 -6.11 -5.34 14.80
CA ILE A 297 -4.98 -4.66 14.18
C ILE A 297 -3.87 -5.67 13.94
N LEU A 298 -3.35 -5.73 12.71
CA LEU A 298 -2.11 -6.42 12.38
C LEU A 298 -0.93 -5.46 12.45
N ALA A 299 0.24 -5.95 12.87
CA ALA A 299 1.49 -5.19 12.83
C ALA A 299 2.70 -6.10 12.61
N PHE A 300 3.76 -5.55 12.02
CA PHE A 300 5.03 -6.21 11.79
C PHE A 300 6.03 -5.75 12.88
N ASN A 301 6.39 -6.64 13.81
CA ASN A 301 7.46 -6.41 14.79
C ASN A 301 8.79 -6.88 14.19
N ASN A 302 9.69 -5.95 13.87
CA ASN A 302 10.92 -6.26 13.14
C ASN A 302 11.97 -6.99 13.98
N ARG A 303 12.00 -6.72 15.29
CA ARG A 303 13.07 -7.21 16.17
C ARG A 303 12.50 -7.87 17.42
N GLU A 304 11.75 -8.94 17.22
CA GLU A 304 11.27 -9.79 18.35
C GLU A 304 12.44 -10.32 19.17
N GLY A 305 13.53 -10.67 18.52
CA GLY A 305 14.76 -11.13 19.13
C GLY A 305 15.97 -10.82 18.24
N THR A 306 17.09 -11.45 18.52
CA THR A 306 18.30 -11.31 17.71
C THR A 306 18.05 -11.96 16.33
N ASN A 307 17.96 -11.13 15.27
CA ASN A 307 17.68 -11.55 13.89
C ASN A 307 16.37 -12.37 13.76
N SER A 308 15.35 -11.95 14.45
CA SER A 308 14.01 -12.56 14.41
C SER A 308 12.94 -11.49 14.34
N SER A 309 11.95 -11.69 13.48
CA SER A 309 10.76 -10.86 13.36
C SER A 309 9.50 -11.61 13.75
N MET A 310 8.44 -10.87 14.07
CA MET A 310 7.14 -11.42 14.43
C MET A 310 6.02 -10.61 13.81
N ILE A 311 5.02 -11.28 13.27
CA ILE A 311 3.73 -10.66 12.95
C ILE A 311 2.84 -10.81 14.19
N VAL A 312 2.10 -9.76 14.52
CA VAL A 312 1.13 -9.80 15.60
C VAL A 312 -0.25 -9.37 15.13
N GLU A 313 -1.26 -10.01 15.70
CA GLU A 313 -2.66 -9.58 15.64
C GLU A 313 -3.09 -9.16 17.04
N ILE A 314 -3.68 -7.98 17.14
CA ILE A 314 -4.08 -7.35 18.38
C ILE A 314 -5.59 -7.18 18.35
N THR A 315 -6.30 -7.66 19.37
CA THR A 315 -7.72 -7.37 19.58
C THR A 315 -7.82 -6.25 20.62
N PRO A 316 -8.07 -5.00 20.19
CA PRO A 316 -8.20 -3.89 21.14
C PRO A 316 -9.38 -4.10 22.11
N PRO A 317 -9.26 -3.66 23.37
CA PRO A 317 -10.30 -3.85 24.37
C PRO A 317 -11.41 -2.79 24.19
N ILE A 318 -12.43 -3.12 23.42
CA ILE A 318 -13.54 -2.21 23.08
C ILE A 318 -14.79 -2.63 23.86
N ASP A 319 -15.42 -1.69 24.56
CA ASP A 319 -16.67 -1.91 25.27
C ASP A 319 -17.91 -1.91 24.33
N SER A 320 -19.08 -2.16 24.88
CA SER A 320 -20.34 -2.20 24.11
C SER A 320 -20.76 -0.85 23.52
N LEU A 321 -20.16 0.25 23.97
CA LEU A 321 -20.37 1.61 23.46
C LEU A 321 -19.34 1.99 22.41
N GLY A 322 -18.38 1.11 22.15
CA GLY A 322 -17.31 1.33 21.15
C GLY A 322 -16.10 2.07 21.70
N ASN A 323 -15.97 2.27 23.02
CA ASN A 323 -14.82 2.95 23.62
C ASN A 323 -13.71 1.95 23.98
N TYR A 324 -12.46 2.40 23.84
CA TYR A 324 -11.30 1.64 24.30
C TYR A 324 -11.22 1.70 25.82
N THR A 325 -11.13 0.54 26.46
CA THR A 325 -11.09 0.45 27.92
C THR A 325 -9.66 0.42 28.44
N LEU A 326 -9.43 1.17 29.52
CA LEU A 326 -8.16 1.19 30.24
C LEU A 326 -8.42 1.22 31.73
N THR A 327 -7.75 0.35 32.49
CA THR A 327 -7.70 0.46 33.97
C THR A 327 -6.61 1.48 34.31
N PRO A 328 -6.92 2.55 35.09
CA PRO A 328 -5.92 3.56 35.44
C PRO A 328 -4.65 2.94 36.06
N GLY A 329 -3.49 3.41 35.63
CA GLY A 329 -2.19 2.92 36.10
C GLY A 329 -1.75 1.57 35.54
N THR A 330 -2.48 1.02 34.56
CA THR A 330 -2.09 -0.20 33.86
C THR A 330 -1.83 0.05 32.37
N ALA A 331 -1.21 -0.92 31.68
CA ALA A 331 -1.09 -0.90 30.24
C ALA A 331 -2.44 -1.19 29.56
N TYR A 332 -2.65 -0.66 28.37
CA TYR A 332 -3.76 -1.09 27.52
C TYR A 332 -3.66 -2.58 27.22
N LEU A 333 -4.80 -3.25 27.28
CA LEU A 333 -4.92 -4.66 26.87
C LEU A 333 -4.94 -4.79 25.33
N PRO A 334 -4.67 -5.99 24.76
CA PRO A 334 -4.34 -7.23 25.45
C PRO A 334 -2.91 -7.22 25.99
N SER A 335 -2.64 -8.04 27.02
CA SER A 335 -1.29 -8.20 27.58
C SER A 335 -0.34 -9.00 26.66
N ALA A 336 -0.89 -9.68 25.66
CA ALA A 336 -0.19 -10.42 24.60
C ALA A 336 -1.00 -10.38 23.30
N PRO A 337 -0.38 -10.60 22.13
CA PRO A 337 -1.08 -10.70 20.86
C PRO A 337 -2.17 -11.79 20.88
N THR A 338 -3.29 -11.54 20.21
CA THR A 338 -4.35 -12.54 20.01
C THR A 338 -3.88 -13.68 19.11
N TRP A 339 -3.06 -13.36 18.11
CA TRP A 339 -2.36 -14.30 17.25
C TRP A 339 -0.98 -13.71 16.91
N SER A 340 -0.02 -14.60 16.70
CA SER A 340 1.30 -14.19 16.23
C SER A 340 1.89 -15.24 15.30
N TYR A 341 2.82 -14.79 14.45
CA TYR A 341 3.62 -15.65 13.59
C TYR A 341 5.09 -15.26 13.70
N SER A 342 5.93 -16.23 13.98
CA SER A 342 7.39 -16.15 13.87
C SER A 342 7.91 -17.51 13.44
N ALA A 343 9.07 -17.53 12.77
CA ALA A 343 9.68 -18.76 12.29
C ALA A 343 11.21 -18.61 12.25
N SER A 344 11.93 -19.74 12.28
CA SER A 344 13.38 -19.73 12.11
C SER A 344 13.78 -19.13 10.77
N GLY A 345 14.64 -18.12 10.79
CA GLY A 345 15.09 -17.40 9.58
C GLY A 345 14.13 -16.30 9.10
N PHE A 346 12.96 -16.13 9.70
CA PHE A 346 12.07 -15.01 9.39
C PHE A 346 12.61 -13.72 10.05
N TYR A 347 13.19 -12.85 9.22
CA TYR A 347 13.79 -11.61 9.70
C TYR A 347 13.82 -10.50 8.65
N SER A 348 13.20 -9.38 8.98
CA SER A 348 13.34 -8.12 8.26
C SER A 348 13.74 -7.05 9.28
N ASN A 349 14.98 -6.56 9.22
CA ASN A 349 15.51 -5.63 10.23
C ASN A 349 14.87 -4.23 10.15
N HIS A 350 14.23 -3.90 9.04
CA HIS A 350 13.42 -2.71 8.79
C HIS A 350 12.40 -3.02 7.68
N LEU A 351 11.46 -2.11 7.41
CA LEU A 351 10.34 -2.35 6.52
C LEU A 351 9.49 -3.53 7.01
N GLY A 352 8.60 -4.02 6.21
CA GLY A 352 7.71 -5.12 6.52
C GLY A 352 6.28 -4.83 6.10
N GLY A 353 5.58 -5.85 5.64
CA GLY A 353 4.19 -5.73 5.25
C GLY A 353 3.35 -6.90 5.71
N VAL A 354 2.10 -6.63 6.05
CA VAL A 354 1.15 -7.65 6.47
C VAL A 354 -0.26 -7.34 5.97
N GLN A 355 -0.99 -8.39 5.57
CA GLN A 355 -2.40 -8.28 5.17
C GLN A 355 -3.16 -9.55 5.56
N ARG A 356 -4.32 -9.41 6.22
CA ARG A 356 -5.29 -10.48 6.40
C ARG A 356 -6.03 -10.72 5.09
N LEU A 357 -6.16 -11.98 4.70
CA LEU A 357 -6.82 -12.41 3.47
C LEU A 357 -8.22 -12.97 3.77
N PRO A 358 -9.15 -12.99 2.78
CA PRO A 358 -10.52 -13.44 2.96
C PRO A 358 -10.68 -14.89 3.46
N ASN A 359 -9.72 -15.77 3.15
CA ASN A 359 -9.69 -17.15 3.64
C ASN A 359 -9.15 -17.30 5.07
N GLY A 360 -8.81 -16.19 5.75
CA GLY A 360 -8.24 -16.17 7.10
C GLY A 360 -6.71 -16.27 7.14
N ASN A 361 -6.05 -16.54 6.02
CA ASN A 361 -4.60 -16.53 5.92
C ASN A 361 -4.04 -15.11 6.04
N THR A 362 -2.74 -15.01 6.26
CA THR A 362 -2.02 -13.75 6.35
C THR A 362 -0.92 -13.70 5.30
N LEU A 363 -0.98 -12.72 4.40
CA LEU A 363 0.12 -12.41 3.48
C LEU A 363 1.16 -11.58 4.24
N ILE A 364 2.42 -11.97 4.11
CA ILE A 364 3.56 -11.35 4.79
C ILE A 364 4.60 -10.95 3.75
N ALA A 365 5.14 -9.76 3.89
CA ALA A 365 6.30 -9.30 3.14
C ALA A 365 7.50 -9.21 4.09
N GLU A 366 8.45 -10.16 3.97
CA GLU A 366 9.78 -10.07 4.56
C GLU A 366 10.63 -9.17 3.68
N SER A 367 10.53 -7.88 3.94
CA SER A 367 10.85 -6.83 2.97
C SER A 367 12.33 -6.78 2.60
N THR A 368 13.25 -6.93 3.57
CA THR A 368 14.69 -6.79 3.33
C THR A 368 15.27 -7.92 2.51
N SER A 369 14.69 -9.13 2.59
CA SER A 369 15.08 -10.27 1.74
C SER A 369 14.31 -10.30 0.41
N GLY A 370 13.23 -9.53 0.27
CA GLY A 370 12.33 -9.60 -0.88
C GLY A 370 11.44 -10.84 -0.91
N TYR A 371 11.27 -11.53 0.22
CA TYR A 371 10.46 -12.74 0.30
C TYR A 371 9.01 -12.44 0.68
N LEU A 372 8.09 -12.79 -0.20
CA LEU A 372 6.65 -12.70 0.00
C LEU A 372 6.10 -14.10 0.29
N PHE A 373 5.28 -14.24 1.32
CA PHE A 373 4.67 -15.53 1.61
C PHE A 373 3.32 -15.37 2.32
N GLU A 374 2.49 -16.38 2.20
CA GLU A 374 1.17 -16.48 2.83
C GLU A 374 1.20 -17.62 3.83
N VAL A 375 0.77 -17.35 5.06
CA VAL A 375 0.62 -18.37 6.11
C VAL A 375 -0.84 -18.53 6.51
N ASN A 376 -1.23 -19.77 6.88
CA ASN A 376 -2.52 -20.01 7.52
C ASN A 376 -2.46 -19.68 9.03
N GLN A 377 -3.58 -19.82 9.73
CA GLN A 377 -3.68 -19.55 11.17
C GLN A 377 -2.74 -20.44 12.01
N ALA A 378 -2.40 -21.64 11.53
CA ALA A 378 -1.44 -22.53 12.19
C ALA A 378 0.03 -22.20 11.89
N GLY A 379 0.31 -21.15 11.10
CA GLY A 379 1.65 -20.74 10.72
C GLY A 379 2.27 -21.53 9.57
N THR A 380 1.48 -22.36 8.87
CA THR A 380 1.98 -23.15 7.72
C THR A 380 1.97 -22.27 6.46
N VAL A 381 3.10 -22.22 5.75
CA VAL A 381 3.23 -21.49 4.48
C VAL A 381 2.38 -22.17 3.40
N GLN A 382 1.52 -21.40 2.77
CA GLN A 382 0.59 -21.83 1.72
C GLN A 382 1.03 -21.39 0.32
N TRP A 383 1.76 -20.31 0.22
CA TRP A 383 2.30 -19.73 -1.02
C TRP A 383 3.53 -18.88 -0.71
N SER A 384 4.43 -18.79 -1.68
CA SER A 384 5.57 -17.89 -1.56
C SER A 384 6.07 -17.40 -2.92
N TYR A 385 6.78 -16.27 -2.88
CA TYR A 385 7.47 -15.68 -4.02
C TYR A 385 8.73 -14.95 -3.57
N GLN A 386 9.85 -15.18 -4.26
CA GLN A 386 11.08 -14.45 -4.06
C GLN A 386 11.20 -13.34 -5.11
N ALA A 387 11.06 -12.09 -4.68
CA ALA A 387 11.34 -10.92 -5.50
C ALA A 387 12.83 -10.62 -5.55
N SER A 388 13.24 -9.80 -6.52
CA SER A 388 14.61 -9.30 -6.59
C SER A 388 14.75 -8.02 -5.76
N GLY A 389 15.68 -8.02 -4.82
CA GLY A 389 15.96 -6.89 -3.93
C GLY A 389 14.89 -6.63 -2.89
N GLU A 390 15.05 -5.53 -2.16
CA GLU A 390 14.08 -5.13 -1.13
C GLU A 390 12.74 -4.75 -1.75
N ILE A 391 11.68 -5.26 -1.13
CA ILE A 391 10.30 -4.82 -1.38
C ILE A 391 9.78 -4.08 -0.17
N VAL A 392 8.83 -3.18 -0.37
CA VAL A 392 8.33 -2.41 0.78
C VAL A 392 7.13 -3.11 1.41
N ARG A 393 6.11 -3.36 0.61
CA ARG A 393 4.89 -4.08 0.97
C ARG A 393 4.34 -4.86 -0.19
N ALA A 394 3.52 -5.87 0.14
CA ALA A 394 2.71 -6.57 -0.83
C ALA A 394 1.24 -6.59 -0.37
N LEU A 395 0.34 -6.48 -1.35
CA LEU A 395 -1.10 -6.61 -1.14
C LEU A 395 -1.66 -7.61 -2.15
N ARG A 396 -2.50 -8.53 -1.68
CA ARG A 396 -3.22 -9.48 -2.53
C ARG A 396 -4.64 -8.99 -2.76
N TYR A 397 -5.01 -8.88 -4.01
CA TYR A 397 -6.35 -8.51 -4.47
C TYR A 397 -7.04 -9.72 -5.10
N PRO A 398 -8.37 -9.88 -4.96
CA PRO A 398 -9.10 -10.97 -5.62
C PRO A 398 -8.92 -10.92 -7.14
N PRO A 399 -9.08 -12.05 -7.87
CA PRO A 399 -8.84 -12.10 -9.32
C PRO A 399 -9.71 -11.13 -10.13
N ASN A 400 -10.92 -10.86 -9.64
CA ASN A 400 -11.91 -9.96 -10.23
C ASN A 400 -11.95 -8.56 -9.58
N TYR A 401 -10.89 -8.15 -8.89
CA TYR A 401 -10.83 -6.86 -8.24
C TYR A 401 -10.88 -5.71 -9.24
N ILE A 402 -10.23 -5.89 -10.38
CA ILE A 402 -10.26 -4.91 -11.46
C ILE A 402 -11.56 -5.12 -12.23
N THR A 403 -12.47 -4.13 -12.18
CA THR A 403 -13.82 -4.24 -12.75
C THR A 403 -14.06 -3.29 -13.92
N SER A 404 -13.17 -2.33 -14.15
CA SER A 404 -13.44 -1.21 -15.07
C SER A 404 -12.21 -0.63 -15.74
N ILE A 405 -11.17 -1.45 -16.04
CA ILE A 405 -10.14 -0.95 -16.96
C ILE A 405 -10.86 -0.64 -18.29
N PRO A 406 -10.83 0.61 -18.78
CA PRO A 406 -11.40 0.92 -20.07
C PRO A 406 -10.80 -0.01 -21.12
N ASP A 407 -11.64 -0.64 -21.96
CA ASP A 407 -11.19 -1.55 -23.04
C ASP A 407 -10.12 -0.91 -23.93
N GLU A 408 -10.18 0.40 -24.12
CA GLU A 408 -9.16 1.18 -24.81
C GLU A 408 -7.79 1.21 -24.11
N GLU A 409 -7.72 1.13 -22.78
CA GLU A 409 -6.45 1.08 -22.06
C GLU A 409 -5.83 -0.32 -22.02
N ILE A 410 -6.65 -1.37 -21.92
CA ILE A 410 -6.18 -2.77 -22.01
C ILE A 410 -5.61 -3.01 -23.39
N ALA A 411 -6.28 -2.51 -24.43
CA ALA A 411 -5.82 -2.63 -25.82
C ALA A 411 -4.53 -1.83 -26.11
N LYS A 412 -4.18 -0.83 -25.28
CA LYS A 412 -3.06 0.09 -25.51
C LYS A 412 -1.77 -0.28 -24.77
N THR A 413 -1.77 -1.26 -23.88
CA THR A 413 -0.56 -1.65 -23.16
C THR A 413 -0.08 -3.02 -23.60
N PRO A 414 0.77 -3.10 -24.63
CA PRO A 414 1.33 -4.38 -25.08
C PRO A 414 2.24 -4.97 -24.00
N VAL A 415 2.07 -6.25 -23.71
CA VAL A 415 2.95 -7.00 -22.81
C VAL A 415 4.21 -7.55 -23.50
N ARG A 416 4.26 -7.46 -24.84
CA ARG A 416 5.39 -7.88 -25.67
C ARG A 416 5.43 -7.09 -26.99
N PHE A 417 6.60 -7.04 -27.62
CA PHE A 417 6.69 -6.66 -29.03
C PHE A 417 6.01 -7.74 -29.86
N GLU A 418 5.20 -7.34 -30.84
CA GLU A 418 4.50 -8.27 -31.71
C GLU A 418 4.12 -7.58 -33.00
N LEU A 419 4.30 -8.26 -34.12
CA LEU A 419 3.79 -7.85 -35.42
C LEU A 419 2.64 -8.78 -35.79
N PHE A 420 1.44 -8.25 -36.04
CA PHE A 420 0.27 -9.07 -36.38
C PHE A 420 0.18 -9.28 -37.88
N GLN A 421 -0.58 -10.32 -38.29
CA GLN A 421 -0.91 -10.56 -39.66
C GLN A 421 -1.79 -9.41 -40.17
N ASN A 422 -1.45 -8.85 -41.36
CA ASN A 422 -2.25 -7.81 -41.99
C ASN A 422 -3.67 -8.28 -42.29
N TYR A 423 -4.64 -7.40 -42.16
CA TYR A 423 -6.04 -7.72 -42.48
C TYR A 423 -6.70 -6.58 -43.27
N PRO A 424 -7.40 -6.91 -44.39
CA PRO A 424 -7.54 -8.24 -45.00
C PRO A 424 -6.23 -8.79 -45.59
N ASN A 425 -6.11 -10.13 -45.70
CA ASN A 425 -5.05 -10.82 -46.40
C ASN A 425 -5.61 -12.13 -47.02
N PRO A 426 -5.74 -12.28 -48.35
CA PRO A 426 -5.30 -11.34 -49.39
C PRO A 426 -6.02 -9.99 -49.34
N PHE A 427 -5.42 -8.95 -49.95
CA PHE A 427 -5.94 -7.58 -49.94
C PHE A 427 -5.99 -6.93 -51.32
N ASN A 428 -6.86 -5.91 -51.49
CA ASN A 428 -6.99 -5.11 -52.71
C ASN A 428 -7.72 -3.77 -52.39
N PRO A 429 -7.20 -2.62 -52.69
CA PRO A 429 -5.76 -2.29 -52.81
C PRO A 429 -5.11 -2.03 -51.47
N SER A 430 -5.87 -2.00 -50.38
CA SER A 430 -5.41 -1.61 -49.03
C SER A 430 -5.56 -2.70 -47.99
N THR A 431 -4.69 -2.64 -47.00
CA THR A 431 -4.71 -3.51 -45.79
C THR A 431 -4.22 -2.75 -44.59
N THR A 432 -4.63 -3.19 -43.38
CA THR A 432 -4.16 -2.67 -42.12
C THR A 432 -3.11 -3.61 -41.54
N ILE A 433 -1.98 -3.05 -41.13
CA ILE A 433 -0.92 -3.72 -40.36
C ILE A 433 -1.01 -3.23 -38.93
N GLU A 434 -1.16 -4.17 -38.00
CA GLU A 434 -1.19 -3.91 -36.57
C GLU A 434 0.09 -4.43 -35.92
N PHE A 435 0.63 -3.69 -34.95
CA PHE A 435 1.81 -4.10 -34.14
C PHE A 435 1.83 -3.49 -32.76
N ASN A 436 2.52 -4.17 -31.85
CA ASN A 436 2.71 -3.78 -30.47
C ASN A 436 4.14 -3.32 -30.23
N LEU A 437 4.29 -2.15 -29.57
CA LEU A 437 5.57 -1.64 -29.07
C LEU A 437 5.59 -1.64 -27.55
N LEU A 438 6.49 -2.40 -26.96
CA LEU A 438 6.63 -2.50 -25.50
C LEU A 438 7.19 -1.22 -24.86
N LYS A 439 8.01 -0.46 -25.60
CA LYS A 439 8.65 0.78 -25.13
C LYS A 439 8.80 1.78 -26.26
N ASN A 440 8.97 3.05 -25.86
CA ASN A 440 9.23 4.14 -26.82
C ASN A 440 10.56 3.89 -27.54
N GLY A 441 10.63 4.23 -28.82
CA GLY A 441 11.86 4.14 -29.59
C GLY A 441 11.68 4.27 -31.07
N PHE A 442 12.80 4.33 -31.79
CA PHE A 442 12.82 4.40 -33.25
C PHE A 442 12.29 3.10 -33.83
N THR A 443 11.33 3.21 -34.76
CA THR A 443 10.61 2.09 -35.36
C THR A 443 10.54 2.26 -36.88
N ASP A 444 10.91 1.20 -37.59
CA ASP A 444 10.75 1.09 -39.05
C ASP A 444 9.73 -0.01 -39.38
N LEU A 445 8.80 0.30 -40.31
CA LEU A 445 7.92 -0.68 -40.93
C LEU A 445 8.07 -0.56 -42.46
N THR A 446 8.66 -1.60 -43.05
CA THR A 446 9.08 -1.60 -44.47
C THR A 446 8.51 -2.80 -45.20
N VAL A 447 8.13 -2.62 -46.49
CA VAL A 447 7.60 -3.65 -47.39
C VAL A 447 8.64 -4.04 -48.41
N PHE A 448 8.78 -5.34 -48.64
CA PHE A 448 9.71 -5.96 -49.57
C PHE A 448 8.96 -6.85 -50.55
N ASP A 449 9.49 -6.95 -51.77
CA ASP A 449 9.07 -7.96 -52.73
C ASP A 449 9.72 -9.35 -52.43
N VAL A 450 9.39 -10.35 -53.27
CA VAL A 450 9.93 -11.71 -53.12
C VAL A 450 11.45 -11.82 -53.34
N THR A 451 12.07 -10.81 -53.94
CA THR A 451 13.53 -10.76 -54.13
C THR A 451 14.25 -10.11 -52.95
N GLY A 452 13.50 -9.59 -51.96
CA GLY A 452 14.03 -8.84 -50.83
C GLY A 452 14.31 -7.37 -51.15
N LYS A 453 13.85 -6.87 -52.30
CA LYS A 453 13.94 -5.44 -52.62
C LYS A 453 12.88 -4.66 -51.88
N GLU A 454 13.26 -3.55 -51.22
CA GLU A 454 12.34 -2.61 -50.64
C GLU A 454 11.45 -1.98 -51.69
N VAL A 455 10.11 -2.09 -51.52
CA VAL A 455 9.11 -1.54 -52.43
C VAL A 455 8.28 -0.44 -51.81
N ALA A 456 8.23 -0.36 -50.46
CA ALA A 456 7.59 0.73 -49.74
C ALA A 456 8.15 0.84 -48.31
N LYS A 457 8.32 2.05 -47.84
CA LYS A 457 8.55 2.36 -46.41
C LYS A 457 7.27 2.99 -45.88
N ILE A 458 6.60 2.24 -44.95
CA ILE A 458 5.30 2.66 -44.44
C ILE A 458 5.49 3.63 -43.28
N LEU A 459 6.52 3.36 -42.43
CA LEU A 459 6.79 4.12 -41.20
C LEU A 459 8.29 4.13 -40.96
N SER A 460 8.84 5.28 -40.53
CA SER A 460 10.22 5.42 -40.06
C SER A 460 10.28 6.61 -39.08
N GLY A 461 10.47 6.37 -37.80
CA GLY A 461 10.54 7.45 -36.79
C GLY A 461 10.38 6.99 -35.36
N GLU A 462 10.48 7.96 -34.44
CA GLU A 462 10.22 7.74 -33.01
C GLU A 462 8.75 7.48 -32.75
N MET A 463 8.47 6.34 -32.09
CA MET A 463 7.11 5.95 -31.70
C MET A 463 7.01 5.70 -30.21
N LYS A 464 5.82 5.95 -29.67
CA LYS A 464 5.52 5.63 -28.25
C LYS A 464 5.19 4.15 -28.11
N SER A 465 5.38 3.61 -26.90
CA SER A 465 4.83 2.30 -26.54
C SER A 465 3.31 2.28 -26.74
N GLY A 466 2.78 1.13 -27.13
CA GLY A 466 1.34 1.00 -27.38
C GLY A 466 1.02 0.09 -28.55
N VAL A 467 -0.28 -0.08 -28.84
CA VAL A 467 -0.81 -0.75 -30.02
C VAL A 467 -0.90 0.26 -31.16
N HIS A 468 -0.36 -0.09 -32.31
CA HIS A 468 -0.35 0.75 -33.48
C HIS A 468 -1.02 0.08 -34.68
N LYS A 469 -1.80 0.84 -35.46
CA LYS A 469 -2.44 0.40 -36.70
C LYS A 469 -2.05 1.34 -37.81
N VAL A 470 -1.51 0.79 -38.88
CA VAL A 470 -1.07 1.56 -40.04
C VAL A 470 -1.71 0.99 -41.30
N ASN A 471 -2.34 1.84 -42.09
CA ASN A 471 -2.90 1.44 -43.36
C ASN A 471 -1.82 1.45 -44.44
N PHE A 472 -1.75 0.37 -45.21
CA PHE A 472 -0.92 0.24 -46.38
C PHE A 472 -1.76 0.18 -47.61
N ASN A 473 -1.45 1.04 -48.60
CA ASN A 473 -2.05 1.03 -49.92
C ASN A 473 -1.01 0.56 -50.94
N SER A 474 -1.38 -0.39 -51.79
CA SER A 474 -0.50 -1.04 -52.75
C SER A 474 -0.46 -0.34 -54.13
N ASP A 475 -0.77 0.96 -54.19
CA ASP A 475 -0.72 1.73 -55.44
C ASP A 475 0.65 1.56 -56.13
N GLY A 476 0.62 1.22 -57.43
CA GLY A 476 1.83 0.98 -58.19
C GLY A 476 2.44 -0.43 -58.09
N LEU A 477 1.98 -1.28 -57.14
CA LEU A 477 2.45 -2.66 -57.02
C LEU A 477 1.59 -3.63 -57.87
N THR A 478 2.17 -4.73 -58.33
CA THR A 478 1.49 -5.82 -59.07
C THR A 478 0.94 -6.87 -58.10
N SER A 479 -0.09 -7.65 -58.59
CA SER A 479 -0.53 -8.80 -57.80
C SER A 479 0.63 -9.75 -57.50
N GLY A 480 0.71 -10.23 -56.26
CA GLY A 480 1.81 -11.09 -55.84
C GLY A 480 1.99 -11.18 -54.32
N VAL A 481 3.05 -11.89 -53.95
CA VAL A 481 3.45 -12.03 -52.56
C VAL A 481 4.45 -10.94 -52.19
N TYR A 482 4.22 -10.31 -51.04
CA TYR A 482 5.07 -9.31 -50.43
C TYR A 482 5.36 -9.68 -48.99
N PHE A 483 6.41 -9.09 -48.39
CA PHE A 483 6.77 -9.21 -47.00
C PHE A 483 6.80 -7.83 -46.37
N TYR A 484 6.32 -7.71 -45.14
CA TYR A 484 6.50 -6.49 -44.34
C TYR A 484 7.27 -6.82 -43.08
N LYS A 485 8.19 -5.94 -42.72
CA LYS A 485 9.12 -6.11 -41.60
C LYS A 485 9.01 -4.93 -40.65
N LEU A 486 8.74 -5.23 -39.38
CA LEU A 486 8.86 -4.28 -38.31
C LEU A 486 10.25 -4.42 -37.65
N THR A 487 10.94 -3.31 -37.49
CA THR A 487 12.28 -3.27 -36.84
C THR A 487 12.31 -2.17 -35.83
N THR A 488 12.76 -2.50 -34.61
CA THR A 488 13.11 -1.56 -33.53
C THR A 488 14.53 -1.88 -33.07
N LYS A 489 15.04 -1.13 -32.07
CA LYS A 489 16.36 -1.42 -31.47
C LYS A 489 16.46 -2.84 -30.92
N ASP A 490 15.36 -3.37 -30.35
CA ASP A 490 15.38 -4.61 -29.56
C ASP A 490 14.50 -5.73 -30.16
N PHE A 491 13.82 -5.47 -31.29
CA PHE A 491 12.88 -6.41 -31.89
C PHE A 491 12.88 -6.29 -33.42
N SER A 492 12.75 -7.43 -34.09
CA SER A 492 12.56 -7.50 -35.53
C SER A 492 11.71 -8.71 -35.90
N GLU A 493 10.61 -8.49 -36.61
CA GLU A 493 9.73 -9.55 -37.12
C GLU A 493 9.28 -9.26 -38.55
N THR A 494 9.11 -10.33 -39.33
CA THR A 494 8.67 -10.24 -40.75
C THR A 494 7.46 -11.13 -40.97
N LYS A 495 6.45 -10.61 -41.66
CA LYS A 495 5.26 -11.37 -42.06
C LYS A 495 5.02 -11.26 -43.57
N ARG A 496 4.28 -12.24 -44.09
CA ARG A 496 3.91 -12.33 -45.51
C ARG A 496 2.52 -11.74 -45.73
N MET A 497 2.33 -11.01 -46.83
CA MET A 497 1.02 -10.56 -47.29
C MET A 497 0.83 -10.87 -48.80
N MET A 498 -0.42 -10.97 -49.25
CA MET A 498 -0.77 -11.29 -50.63
C MET A 498 -1.67 -10.20 -51.20
N LEU A 499 -1.20 -9.57 -52.28
CA LEU A 499 -1.96 -8.59 -53.08
C LEU A 499 -2.67 -9.29 -54.23
N LEU A 500 -3.97 -9.08 -54.35
CA LEU A 500 -4.79 -9.55 -55.46
C LEU A 500 -5.47 -8.33 -56.09
N LYS A 501 -5.07 -7.98 -57.34
CA LYS A 501 -5.73 -6.95 -58.11
C LYS A 501 -6.70 -7.58 -59.10
#